data_bceb2148ceb2461023a67a79f080652c
#
_entry.id   bceb2148ceb2461023a67a79f080652c
#
_cell.length_a   1.000
_cell.length_b   1.000
_cell.length_c   1.000
_cell.angle_alpha   90.00
_cell.angle_beta   90.00
_cell.angle_gamma   90.00
#
_symmetry.space_group_name_H-M   'P 1'
#
loop_
_entity.id
_entity.type
_entity.pdbx_description
1 polymer ?
#
loop_
_entity_poly.entity_id
_entity_poly.type
_entity_poly.pdbx_seq_one_letter_code
_entity_poly.pdbx_strand_id
1 'polypeptide(L)'
;MSLLAYTAKLVGLSQTLHRWRGVIRQLDATQREKVAHYAERIADTLARAAAALARLEKDPASARAAREAIRELGRIAGYIEDIVNALEQHLDGRKLAGVKRRLDQLASREPLLSAAGAYARRIERLVEAEGYFRALADGLRT
;
A
#
# COMPACT_ATOMS: atom_id res chain seq x y z
N MET A 1 -10.36 9.58 -8.47
CA MET A 1 -10.04 9.51 -7.03
C MET A 1 -8.96 10.50 -6.68
N SER A 2 -9.15 11.29 -5.62
CA SER A 2 -8.12 12.23 -5.18
C SER A 2 -6.96 11.48 -4.50
N LEU A 3 -5.80 12.12 -4.43
CA LEU A 3 -4.64 11.56 -3.72
C LEU A 3 -4.98 11.32 -2.23
N LEU A 4 -5.74 12.21 -1.61
CA LEU A 4 -6.15 12.04 -0.22
C LEU A 4 -7.02 10.79 -0.04
N ALA A 5 -8.00 10.58 -0.92
CA ALA A 5 -8.85 9.39 -0.88
C ALA A 5 -8.03 8.12 -1.13
N TYR A 6 -7.06 8.17 -2.04
CA TYR A 6 -6.15 7.06 -2.32
C TYR A 6 -5.35 6.67 -1.08
N THR A 7 -4.71 7.64 -0.42
CA THR A 7 -3.91 7.36 0.78
C THR A 7 -4.76 6.85 1.94
N ALA A 8 -5.98 7.35 2.11
CA ALA A 8 -6.91 6.85 3.11
C ALA A 8 -7.30 5.39 2.84
N LYS A 9 -7.50 5.01 1.59
CA LYS A 9 -7.79 3.62 1.21
C LYS A 9 -6.59 2.70 1.41
N LEU A 10 -5.37 3.18 1.16
CA LEU A 10 -4.16 2.44 1.47
C LEU A 10 -4.06 2.13 2.96
N VAL A 11 -4.32 3.11 3.82
CA VAL A 11 -4.34 2.89 5.27
C VAL A 11 -5.40 1.85 5.63
N GLY A 12 -6.61 1.98 5.11
CA GLY A 12 -7.69 1.02 5.37
C GLY A 12 -7.32 -0.39 4.95
N LEU A 13 -6.70 -0.55 3.79
CA LEU A 13 -6.24 -1.85 3.30
C LEU A 13 -5.13 -2.42 4.17
N SER A 14 -4.15 -1.59 4.56
CA SER A 14 -3.06 -2.03 5.43
C SER A 14 -3.57 -2.50 6.79
N GLN A 15 -4.55 -1.81 7.35
CA GLN A 15 -5.20 -2.21 8.60
C GLN A 15 -5.94 -3.54 8.45
N THR A 16 -6.64 -3.73 7.33
CA THR A 16 -7.36 -4.97 7.03
C THR A 16 -6.41 -6.16 6.96
N LEU A 17 -5.30 -6.03 6.21
CA LEU A 17 -4.30 -7.09 6.11
C LEU A 17 -3.63 -7.37 7.45
N HIS A 18 -3.38 -6.33 8.24
CA HIS A 18 -2.81 -6.49 9.58
C HIS A 18 -3.77 -7.26 10.50
N ARG A 19 -5.07 -7.02 10.40
CA ARG A 19 -6.07 -7.78 11.16
C ARG A 19 -6.09 -9.26 10.77
N TRP A 20 -5.74 -9.59 9.54
CA TRP A 20 -5.70 -10.97 9.06
C TRP A 20 -4.38 -11.69 9.37
N ARG A 21 -3.44 -11.04 10.06
CA ARG A 21 -2.14 -11.65 10.34
C ARG A 21 -2.24 -13.01 11.04
N GLY A 22 -3.24 -13.21 11.90
CA GLY A 22 -3.47 -14.48 12.57
C GLY A 22 -3.79 -15.61 11.61
N VAL A 23 -4.60 -15.33 10.59
CA VAL A 23 -4.92 -16.30 9.52
C VAL A 23 -3.69 -16.53 8.64
N ILE A 24 -2.98 -15.45 8.28
CA ILE A 24 -1.78 -15.54 7.44
C ILE A 24 -0.68 -16.34 8.14
N ARG A 25 -0.55 -16.23 9.45
CA ARG A 25 0.43 -16.99 10.24
C ARG A 25 0.18 -18.50 10.20
N GLN A 26 -1.03 -18.94 9.88
CA GLN A 26 -1.37 -20.36 9.77
C GLN A 26 -1.00 -20.96 8.41
N LEU A 27 -0.57 -20.14 7.46
CA LEU A 27 -0.06 -20.61 6.18
C LEU A 27 1.25 -21.37 6.36
N ASP A 28 1.61 -22.20 5.37
CA ASP A 28 2.92 -22.84 5.38
C ASP A 28 4.03 -21.78 5.34
N ALA A 29 5.26 -22.20 5.70
CA ALA A 29 6.39 -21.28 5.82
C ALA A 29 6.70 -20.55 4.50
N THR A 30 6.53 -21.23 3.36
CA THR A 30 6.80 -20.65 2.04
C THR A 30 5.81 -19.53 1.70
N GLN A 31 4.52 -19.77 1.89
CA GLN A 31 3.49 -18.78 1.62
C GLN A 31 3.57 -17.59 2.59
N ARG A 32 3.79 -17.90 3.87
CA ARG A 32 3.95 -16.87 4.90
C ARG A 32 5.12 -15.94 4.58
N GLU A 33 6.26 -16.49 4.17
CA GLU A 33 7.43 -15.69 3.80
C GLU A 33 7.17 -14.86 2.53
N LYS A 34 6.41 -15.37 1.56
CA LYS A 34 6.00 -14.58 0.40
C LYS A 34 5.20 -13.34 0.81
N VAL A 35 4.20 -13.52 1.67
CA VAL A 35 3.39 -12.40 2.14
C VAL A 35 4.26 -11.40 2.90
N ALA A 36 5.14 -11.87 3.78
CA ALA A 36 6.05 -11.01 4.52
C ALA A 36 6.96 -10.22 3.58
N HIS A 37 7.50 -10.88 2.55
CA HIS A 37 8.38 -10.25 1.56
C HIS A 37 7.64 -9.14 0.79
N TYR A 38 6.44 -9.40 0.32
CA TYR A 38 5.65 -8.39 -0.40
C TYR A 38 5.22 -7.25 0.52
N ALA A 39 4.86 -7.54 1.78
CA ALA A 39 4.54 -6.50 2.76
C ALA A 39 5.74 -5.57 3.00
N GLU A 40 6.94 -6.12 3.11
CA GLU A 40 8.17 -5.33 3.25
C GLU A 40 8.45 -4.49 2.00
N ARG A 41 8.25 -5.06 0.80
CA ARG A 41 8.38 -4.33 -0.46
C ARG A 41 7.40 -3.16 -0.55
N ILE A 42 6.17 -3.37 -0.13
CA ILE A 42 5.16 -2.31 -0.07
C ILE A 42 5.60 -1.22 0.90
N ALA A 43 6.09 -1.58 2.08
CA ALA A 43 6.57 -0.62 3.07
C ALA A 43 7.70 0.24 2.51
N ASP A 44 8.70 -0.38 1.86
CA ASP A 44 9.80 0.34 1.24
C ASP A 44 9.31 1.29 0.13
N THR A 45 8.35 0.83 -0.66
CA THR A 45 7.75 1.62 -1.75
C THR A 45 6.96 2.81 -1.19
N LEU A 46 6.22 2.61 -0.09
CA LEU A 46 5.51 3.68 0.60
C LEU A 46 6.48 4.74 1.13
N ALA A 47 7.61 4.32 1.69
CA ALA A 47 8.63 5.25 2.16
C ALA A 47 9.18 6.12 1.01
N ARG A 48 9.43 5.52 -0.16
CA ARG A 48 9.89 6.26 -1.34
C ARG A 48 8.80 7.19 -1.89
N ALA A 49 7.55 6.76 -1.90
CA ALA A 49 6.43 7.59 -2.33
C ALA A 49 6.27 8.81 -1.39
N ALA A 50 6.37 8.60 -0.08
CA ALA A 50 6.31 9.68 0.90
C ALA A 50 7.46 10.68 0.68
N ALA A 51 8.66 10.19 0.41
CA ALA A 51 9.82 11.04 0.11
C ALA A 51 9.61 11.87 -1.18
N ALA A 52 9.03 11.26 -2.21
CA ALA A 52 8.72 11.97 -3.46
C ALA A 52 7.67 13.06 -3.24
N LEU A 53 6.63 12.78 -2.44
CA LEU A 53 5.64 13.80 -2.09
C LEU A 53 6.23 14.94 -1.25
N ALA A 54 7.18 14.64 -0.38
CA ALA A 54 7.88 15.66 0.40
C ALA A 54 8.69 16.60 -0.52
N ARG A 55 9.30 16.05 -1.57
CA ARG A 55 9.98 16.87 -2.59
C ARG A 55 9.00 17.74 -3.38
N LEU A 56 7.82 17.21 -3.70
CA LEU A 56 6.76 17.99 -4.36
C LEU A 56 6.23 19.11 -3.46
N GLU A 57 6.16 18.90 -2.16
CA GLU A 57 5.76 19.93 -1.21
C GLU A 57 6.73 21.11 -1.24
N LYS A 58 8.04 20.84 -1.36
CA LYS A 58 9.07 21.87 -1.46
C LYS A 58 9.14 22.51 -2.84
N ASP A 59 8.90 21.74 -3.89
CA ASP A 59 8.96 22.20 -5.28
C ASP A 59 7.79 21.59 -6.07
N PRO A 60 6.60 22.24 -6.03
CA PRO A 60 5.42 21.72 -6.73
C PRO A 60 5.56 21.62 -8.23
N ALA A 61 6.53 22.33 -8.84
CA ALA A 61 6.79 22.29 -10.27
C ALA A 61 7.68 21.12 -10.70
N SER A 62 8.19 20.31 -9.76
CA SER A 62 9.10 19.23 -10.06
C SER A 62 8.37 18.06 -10.77
N ALA A 63 8.50 18.00 -12.09
CA ALA A 63 7.94 16.90 -12.89
C ALA A 63 8.62 15.56 -12.53
N ARG A 64 9.89 15.59 -12.16
CA ARG A 64 10.62 14.39 -11.75
C ARG A 64 10.05 13.78 -10.48
N ALA A 65 9.82 14.60 -9.44
CA ALA A 65 9.24 14.14 -8.19
C ALA A 65 7.81 13.63 -8.40
N ALA A 66 7.02 14.29 -9.25
CA ALA A 66 5.68 13.83 -9.60
C ALA A 66 5.70 12.45 -10.25
N ARG A 67 6.60 12.23 -11.21
CA ARG A 67 6.74 10.92 -11.88
C ARG A 67 7.20 9.83 -10.91
N GLU A 68 8.11 10.15 -10.00
CA GLU A 68 8.55 9.20 -8.98
C GLU A 68 7.40 8.78 -8.08
N ALA A 69 6.60 9.72 -7.61
CA ALA A 69 5.43 9.44 -6.77
C ALA A 69 4.43 8.53 -7.49
N ILE A 70 4.11 8.83 -8.74
CA ILE A 70 3.18 8.03 -9.57
C ILE A 70 3.73 6.60 -9.74
N ARG A 71 5.02 6.48 -10.04
CA ARG A 71 5.66 5.18 -10.24
C ARG A 71 5.60 4.32 -8.97
N GLU A 72 5.97 4.90 -7.83
CA GLU A 72 5.97 4.17 -6.58
C GLU A 72 4.55 3.78 -6.14
N LEU A 73 3.57 4.67 -6.29
CA LEU A 73 2.18 4.34 -5.98
C LEU A 73 1.63 3.24 -6.89
N GLY A 74 2.04 3.23 -8.17
CA GLY A 74 1.67 2.16 -9.10
C GLY A 74 2.24 0.79 -8.70
N ARG A 75 3.46 0.76 -8.19
CA ARG A 75 4.11 -0.49 -7.72
C ARG A 75 3.37 -1.09 -6.52
N ILE A 76 2.82 -0.26 -5.66
CA ILE A 76 2.07 -0.73 -4.47
C ILE A 76 0.88 -1.59 -4.90
N ALA A 77 0.12 -1.15 -5.89
CA ALA A 77 -1.03 -1.90 -6.39
C ALA A 77 -0.61 -3.30 -6.87
N GLY A 78 0.51 -3.40 -7.59
CA GLY A 78 1.04 -4.67 -8.06
C GLY A 78 1.44 -5.60 -6.91
N TYR A 79 2.12 -5.10 -5.90
CA TYR A 79 2.52 -5.91 -4.75
C TYR A 79 1.33 -6.38 -3.91
N ILE A 80 0.30 -5.53 -3.77
CA ILE A 80 -0.93 -5.93 -3.06
C ILE A 80 -1.63 -7.05 -3.83
N GLU A 81 -1.69 -6.95 -5.15
CA GLU A 81 -2.24 -8.02 -5.98
C GLU A 81 -1.49 -9.33 -5.77
N ASP A 82 -0.16 -9.29 -5.66
CA ASP A 82 0.66 -10.46 -5.38
C ASP A 82 0.34 -11.08 -4.02
N ILE A 83 0.10 -10.26 -2.99
CA ILE A 83 -0.36 -10.73 -1.68
C ILE A 83 -1.73 -11.41 -1.79
N VAL A 84 -2.67 -10.78 -2.49
CA VAL A 84 -4.02 -11.33 -2.68
C VAL A 84 -3.94 -12.69 -3.37
N ASN A 85 -3.11 -12.81 -4.40
CA ASN A 85 -2.92 -14.07 -5.12
C ASN A 85 -2.33 -15.16 -4.21
N ALA A 86 -1.39 -14.80 -3.34
CA ALA A 86 -0.81 -15.73 -2.37
C ALA A 86 -1.84 -16.21 -1.33
N LEU A 87 -2.84 -15.41 -1.04
CA LEU A 87 -3.88 -15.71 -0.05
C LEU A 87 -5.14 -16.33 -0.63
N GLU A 88 -5.26 -16.38 -1.96
CA GLU A 88 -6.51 -16.70 -2.65
C GLU A 88 -7.12 -18.04 -2.23
N GLN A 89 -6.29 -19.04 -1.93
CA GLN A 89 -6.76 -20.37 -1.54
C GLN A 89 -7.08 -20.50 -0.04
N HIS A 90 -6.75 -19.49 0.76
CA HIS A 90 -6.76 -19.57 2.22
C HIS A 90 -7.74 -18.60 2.87
N LEU A 91 -8.32 -17.67 2.10
CA LEU A 91 -9.26 -16.69 2.61
C LEU A 91 -10.68 -16.98 2.14
N ASP A 92 -11.65 -16.64 3.00
CA ASP A 92 -13.04 -16.57 2.65
C ASP A 92 -13.23 -15.69 1.41
N GLY A 93 -14.02 -16.14 0.44
CA GLY A 93 -14.28 -15.41 -0.80
C GLY A 93 -14.83 -13.99 -0.58
N ARG A 94 -15.58 -13.75 0.51
CA ARG A 94 -16.10 -12.41 0.84
C ARG A 94 -14.97 -11.47 1.24
N LYS A 95 -14.03 -11.93 2.07
CA LYS A 95 -12.86 -11.14 2.48
C LYS A 95 -12.00 -10.82 1.27
N LEU A 96 -11.75 -11.81 0.44
CA LEU A 96 -10.95 -11.65 -0.76
C LEU A 96 -11.61 -10.68 -1.75
N ALA A 97 -12.92 -10.79 -1.97
CA ALA A 97 -13.67 -9.89 -2.84
C ALA A 97 -13.60 -8.44 -2.35
N GLY A 98 -13.67 -8.24 -1.03
CA GLY A 98 -13.53 -6.90 -0.43
C GLY A 98 -12.17 -6.29 -0.70
N VAL A 99 -11.09 -7.08 -0.58
CA VAL A 99 -9.73 -6.62 -0.88
C VAL A 99 -9.57 -6.34 -2.37
N LYS A 100 -10.05 -7.22 -3.23
CA LYS A 100 -10.00 -7.03 -4.68
C LYS A 100 -10.72 -5.75 -5.12
N ARG A 101 -11.87 -5.46 -4.52
CA ARG A 101 -12.61 -4.23 -4.80
C ARG A 101 -11.82 -2.99 -4.41
N ARG A 102 -11.20 -3.00 -3.23
CA ARG A 102 -10.35 -1.90 -2.78
C ARG A 102 -9.13 -1.73 -3.68
N LEU A 103 -8.55 -2.85 -4.12
CA LEU A 103 -7.42 -2.84 -5.04
C LEU A 103 -7.81 -2.22 -6.39
N ASP A 104 -8.97 -2.58 -6.95
CA ASP A 104 -9.48 -1.99 -8.18
C ASP A 104 -9.66 -0.48 -8.04
N GLN A 105 -10.16 -0.03 -6.89
CA GLN A 105 -10.31 1.40 -6.60
C GLN A 105 -8.95 2.11 -6.52
N LEU A 106 -7.92 1.43 -6.00
CA LEU A 106 -6.56 1.97 -5.95
C LEU A 106 -5.89 1.99 -7.32
N ALA A 107 -6.25 1.05 -8.19
CA ALA A 107 -5.72 1.00 -9.56
C ALA A 107 -6.34 2.07 -10.47
N SER A 108 -7.45 2.67 -10.08
CA SER A 108 -8.07 3.78 -10.80
C SER A 108 -7.17 5.01 -10.72
N ARG A 109 -6.54 5.36 -11.84
CA ARG A 109 -5.47 6.38 -11.91
C ARG A 109 -5.97 7.78 -12.23
N GLU A 110 -7.12 8.17 -11.76
CA GLU A 110 -7.52 9.57 -11.82
C GLU A 110 -6.41 10.45 -11.21
N PRO A 111 -6.28 11.71 -11.63
CA PRO A 111 -5.05 12.49 -11.39
C PRO A 111 -4.71 12.61 -9.90
N LEU A 112 -3.94 11.64 -9.42
CA LEU A 112 -3.52 11.54 -8.02
C LEU A 112 -2.79 12.79 -7.55
N LEU A 113 -2.15 13.50 -8.47
CA LEU A 113 -1.31 14.65 -8.17
C LEU A 113 -1.91 15.98 -8.63
N SER A 114 -3.20 16.01 -9.02
CA SER A 114 -3.83 17.22 -9.54
C SER A 114 -4.25 18.20 -8.46
N ALA A 115 -4.30 17.79 -7.20
CA ALA A 115 -4.69 18.66 -6.10
C ALA A 115 -3.48 19.41 -5.58
N ALA A 116 -3.41 20.71 -5.85
CA ALA A 116 -2.40 21.57 -5.25
C ALA A 116 -2.66 21.69 -3.73
N GLY A 117 -1.60 21.53 -2.94
CA GLY A 117 -1.63 21.80 -1.50
C GLY A 117 -1.88 20.58 -0.61
N ALA A 118 -1.61 20.73 0.68
CA ALA A 118 -1.85 19.78 1.75
C ALA A 118 -1.15 18.41 1.59
N TYR A 119 0.06 18.40 1.05
CA TYR A 119 0.84 17.15 0.96
C TYR A 119 1.18 16.53 2.33
N ALA A 120 1.31 17.35 3.37
CA ALA A 120 1.67 16.88 4.71
C ALA A 120 0.74 15.75 5.20
N ARG A 121 -0.57 15.92 5.05
CA ARG A 121 -1.54 14.92 5.49
C ARG A 121 -1.45 13.63 4.67
N ARG A 122 -1.19 13.76 3.38
CA ARG A 122 -1.02 12.61 2.48
C ARG A 122 0.25 11.83 2.82
N ILE A 123 1.33 12.55 3.10
CA ILE A 123 2.59 11.96 3.56
C ILE A 123 2.36 11.21 4.87
N GLU A 124 1.66 11.79 5.83
CA GLU A 124 1.33 11.14 7.10
C GLU A 124 0.56 9.83 6.89
N ARG A 125 -0.40 9.82 5.96
CA ARG A 125 -1.15 8.59 5.62
C ARG A 125 -0.26 7.51 5.02
N LEU A 126 0.66 7.87 4.15
CA LEU A 126 1.61 6.91 3.58
C LEU A 126 2.54 6.34 4.66
N VAL A 127 3.01 7.18 5.58
CA VAL A 127 3.84 6.74 6.71
C VAL A 127 3.06 5.81 7.64
N GLU A 128 1.81 6.11 7.90
CA GLU A 128 0.92 5.24 8.70
C GLU A 128 0.74 3.87 8.04
N ALA A 129 0.45 3.84 6.74
CA ALA A 129 0.34 2.59 5.99
C ALA A 129 1.65 1.81 5.96
N GLU A 130 2.78 2.49 5.82
CA GLU A 130 4.10 1.87 5.91
C GLU A 130 4.28 1.14 7.25
N GLY A 131 3.91 1.77 8.34
CA GLY A 131 4.00 1.17 9.67
C GLY A 131 3.21 -0.13 9.79
N TYR A 132 1.99 -0.16 9.27
CA TYR A 132 1.16 -1.38 9.28
C TYR A 132 1.76 -2.50 8.43
N PHE A 133 2.29 -2.19 7.25
CA PHE A 133 2.92 -3.21 6.40
C PHE A 133 4.22 -3.74 7.01
N ARG A 134 5.03 -2.90 7.64
CA ARG A 134 6.23 -3.36 8.36
C ARG A 134 5.87 -4.26 9.54
N ALA A 135 4.86 -3.87 10.31
CA ALA A 135 4.38 -4.68 11.44
C ALA A 135 3.86 -6.04 10.95
N LEU A 136 3.15 -6.06 9.81
CA LEU A 136 2.69 -7.31 9.21
C LEU A 136 3.87 -8.21 8.84
N ALA A 137 4.88 -7.67 8.14
CA ALA A 137 6.06 -8.44 7.75
C ALA A 137 6.81 -8.99 8.97
N ASP A 138 7.03 -8.15 9.97
CA ASP A 138 7.73 -8.56 11.21
C ASP A 138 6.95 -9.65 11.94
N GLY A 139 5.63 -9.48 12.07
CA GLY A 139 4.77 -10.43 12.76
C GLY A 139 4.69 -11.79 12.07
N LEU A 140 4.87 -11.84 10.75
CA LEU A 140 4.87 -13.09 10.00
C LEU A 140 6.20 -13.83 10.06
N ARG A 141 7.28 -13.16 10.44
CA ARG A 141 8.63 -13.72 10.52
C ARG A 141 9.05 -14.14 11.92
N THR A 142 8.22 -13.89 12.91
CA THR A 142 8.53 -14.29 14.31
C THR A 142 7.97 -15.63 14.69
#